data_e81c9e18634837cc3a5f0e9805efefd4
#
_entry.id   e81c9e18634837cc3a5f0e9805efefd4
#
_cell.length_a   1.000
_cell.length_b   1.000
_cell.length_c   1.000
_cell.angle_alpha   90.00
_cell.angle_beta   90.00
_cell.angle_gamma   90.00
#
_symmetry.space_group_name_H-M   'P 1'
#
loop_
_entity.id
_entity.type
_entity.pdbx_description
1 polymer ?
#
loop_
_entity_poly.entity_id
_entity_poly.type
_entity_poly.pdbx_seq_one_letter_code
_entity_poly.pdbx_strand_id
1 'polypeptide(L)'
;MKTILRSTLMMLLGAMLLAGCAKDNRIIEKPVFLASNTTSIEVSKVTLTDSTTVLDIFARYQPKYWIRIASSTYLTDDKGNDYPIQSGIGIELDKEFWMPESGEAEFKLVFPRLRNGSKYFDFSEGAEVSGGFNIWGVQLKSNELSELKLPKAMLAQEVDKEDPLEVPELKYGKATVKGQVLDYQPGMPAALKIVVYNPLVGYDGDMDVNIESDGTFEHSMDILGVANCIVYYGEMGVNTEVFVEPGKISEVFLNIREASRVRSKFHYNGESYGKVSYYNGPLEIVIREKQEIDELLRASRGEWATYDFKKKPEVLLEEYKKNEMDKANRMREAVSQSTLSQSSKDYLNGHISMQLLSGLQLAPGILTGQYSMAQRDMDREVYMAFHTKMIKALPDNYIDKSLLAILNEPVAMLDGTYGEMVRQADMIQKSHDMEEGLFTLMAKTGNLYHGIKDFMPLTDAQKEEMKSLPEACQQYLMAENDKLLAKLEANKKKSGFRVNEAGEVANEDLFASIISKFRGKVLLVDFWATW
;
A
#
# COMPACT_ATOMS: atom_id res chain seq x y z
N MET A 1 55.73 10.50 59.40
CA MET A 1 55.17 10.94 58.08
C MET A 1 55.17 9.85 57.01
N LYS A 2 56.14 8.95 56.90
CA LYS A 2 56.14 7.91 55.85
C LYS A 2 55.10 6.78 56.06
N THR A 3 54.66 6.51 57.30
CA THR A 3 53.68 5.45 57.60
C THR A 3 52.24 5.88 57.35
N ILE A 4 51.90 7.15 57.53
CA ILE A 4 50.55 7.71 57.28
C ILE A 4 50.30 7.80 55.79
N LEU A 5 51.36 8.12 54.98
CA LEU A 5 51.21 8.22 53.54
C LEU A 5 50.96 6.86 52.85
N ARG A 6 51.48 5.75 53.41
CA ARG A 6 51.23 4.39 52.90
C ARG A 6 49.83 3.88 53.22
N SER A 7 49.24 4.23 54.36
CA SER A 7 47.90 3.86 54.76
C SER A 7 46.84 4.60 53.93
N THR A 8 47.08 5.89 53.58
CA THR A 8 46.17 6.69 52.77
C THR A 8 46.21 6.24 51.30
N LEU A 9 47.39 5.83 50.78
CA LEU A 9 47.52 5.33 49.41
C LEU A 9 46.87 3.92 49.24
N MET A 10 46.95 3.06 50.28
CA MET A 10 46.22 1.76 50.25
C MET A 10 44.72 1.92 50.40
N MET A 11 44.21 2.91 51.13
CA MET A 11 42.75 3.20 51.17
C MET A 11 42.26 3.81 49.87
N LEU A 12 43.03 4.62 49.17
CA LEU A 12 42.68 5.13 47.84
C LEU A 12 42.73 4.04 46.75
N LEU A 13 43.70 3.09 46.82
CA LEU A 13 43.69 1.95 45.89
C LEU A 13 42.54 0.95 46.23
N GLY A 14 42.19 0.78 47.49
CA GLY A 14 41.02 -0.04 47.89
C GLY A 14 39.69 0.57 47.49
N ALA A 15 39.57 1.91 47.52
CA ALA A 15 38.41 2.63 47.04
C ALA A 15 38.27 2.65 45.49
N MET A 16 39.38 2.60 44.74
CA MET A 16 39.34 2.47 43.27
C MET A 16 39.06 1.05 42.82
N LEU A 17 39.27 0.02 43.61
CA LEU A 17 38.91 -1.37 43.29
C LEU A 17 37.44 -1.72 43.66
N LEU A 18 36.76 -0.88 44.44
CA LEU A 18 35.32 -0.99 44.73
C LEU A 18 34.42 -0.18 43.77
N ALA A 19 34.99 0.57 42.85
CA ALA A 19 34.29 1.12 41.69
C ALA A 19 34.07 0.07 40.57
N GLY A 20 34.16 -1.22 40.94
CA GLY A 20 33.88 -2.35 40.09
C GLY A 20 32.40 -2.55 39.93
N CYS A 21 31.94 -2.40 38.71
CA CYS A 21 30.66 -2.90 38.18
C CYS A 21 29.45 -2.61 39.06
N ALA A 22 28.98 -1.37 39.10
CA ALA A 22 27.59 -1.13 39.41
C ALA A 22 26.74 -1.99 38.45
N LYS A 23 26.13 -3.04 38.95
CA LYS A 23 25.26 -3.90 38.16
C LYS A 23 24.05 -3.05 37.72
N ASP A 24 23.79 -3.01 36.45
CA ASP A 24 22.76 -2.19 35.85
C ASP A 24 21.38 -2.91 35.97
N ASN A 25 20.92 -3.05 37.23
CA ASN A 25 19.58 -3.61 37.47
C ASN A 25 18.56 -2.51 37.33
N ARG A 26 17.80 -2.56 36.25
CA ARG A 26 16.83 -1.51 35.90
C ARG A 26 15.53 -2.11 35.39
N ILE A 27 14.46 -1.34 35.58
CA ILE A 27 13.16 -1.58 34.98
C ILE A 27 12.88 -0.38 34.06
N ILE A 28 12.54 -0.66 32.83
CA ILE A 28 12.12 0.34 31.83
C ILE A 28 10.68 0.01 31.44
N GLU A 29 9.75 0.85 31.85
CA GLU A 29 8.34 0.72 31.51
C GLU A 29 8.07 1.38 30.15
N LYS A 30 7.31 0.71 29.28
CA LYS A 30 6.90 1.19 27.97
C LYS A 30 8.06 1.82 27.19
N PRO A 31 9.15 1.06 26.93
CA PRO A 31 10.31 1.60 26.25
C PRO A 31 9.95 2.13 24.86
N VAL A 32 10.46 3.29 24.50
CA VAL A 32 10.34 3.82 23.14
C VAL A 32 11.19 2.98 22.20
N PHE A 33 10.72 2.77 20.99
CA PHE A 33 11.40 2.01 19.94
C PHE A 33 11.44 2.76 18.61
N LEU A 34 12.39 2.45 17.76
CA LEU A 34 12.59 3.11 16.46
C LEU A 34 11.47 2.73 15.47
N ALA A 35 11.29 1.43 15.25
CA ALA A 35 10.33 0.91 14.29
C ALA A 35 9.93 -0.53 14.62
N SER A 36 8.80 -0.97 14.07
CA SER A 36 8.31 -2.35 14.17
C SER A 36 7.61 -2.76 12.88
N ASN A 37 7.83 -4.00 12.44
CA ASN A 37 7.10 -4.60 11.32
C ASN A 37 5.76 -5.21 11.74
N THR A 38 5.44 -5.20 13.04
CA THR A 38 4.24 -5.85 13.57
C THR A 38 3.43 -4.93 14.48
N THR A 39 2.14 -5.22 14.58
CA THR A 39 1.23 -4.68 15.60
C THR A 39 0.75 -5.78 16.55
N SER A 40 1.18 -7.03 16.32
CA SER A 40 0.73 -8.19 17.08
C SER A 40 1.42 -8.31 18.43
N ILE A 41 2.65 -7.81 18.55
CA ILE A 41 3.39 -7.76 19.82
C ILE A 41 4.02 -6.39 20.03
N GLU A 42 4.14 -5.99 21.30
CA GLU A 42 4.84 -4.78 21.73
C GLU A 42 5.52 -5.02 23.08
N VAL A 43 6.73 -4.47 23.28
CA VAL A 43 7.45 -4.57 24.55
C VAL A 43 6.83 -3.60 25.54
N SER A 44 6.10 -4.10 26.53
CA SER A 44 5.47 -3.29 27.57
C SER A 44 6.44 -2.93 28.71
N LYS A 45 7.45 -3.78 28.94
CA LYS A 45 8.45 -3.55 29.98
C LYS A 45 9.73 -4.33 29.69
N VAL A 46 10.87 -3.74 30.03
CA VAL A 46 12.18 -4.40 30.06
C VAL A 46 12.69 -4.44 31.50
N THR A 47 13.03 -5.62 31.98
CA THR A 47 13.67 -5.82 33.31
C THR A 47 15.09 -6.35 33.07
N LEU A 48 16.08 -5.55 33.42
CA LEU A 48 17.49 -5.95 33.45
C LEU A 48 17.85 -6.44 34.86
N THR A 49 18.34 -7.68 34.95
CA THR A 49 18.81 -8.27 36.19
C THR A 49 20.31 -8.58 36.14
N ASP A 50 20.84 -9.16 37.20
CA ASP A 50 22.26 -9.58 37.25
C ASP A 50 22.61 -10.67 36.23
N SER A 51 21.64 -11.46 35.78
CA SER A 51 21.87 -12.65 34.95
C SER A 51 21.04 -12.68 33.68
N THR A 52 19.93 -11.94 33.61
CA THR A 52 18.96 -12.02 32.53
C THR A 52 18.44 -10.66 32.11
N THR A 53 17.93 -10.59 30.87
CA THR A 53 17.03 -9.55 30.36
C THR A 53 15.66 -10.18 30.17
N VAL A 54 14.65 -9.62 30.80
CA VAL A 54 13.27 -10.11 30.71
C VAL A 54 12.44 -9.04 30.00
N LEU A 55 11.76 -9.43 28.92
CA LEU A 55 10.79 -8.60 28.22
C LEU A 55 9.39 -9.03 28.64
N ASP A 56 8.59 -8.12 29.18
CA ASP A 56 7.16 -8.27 29.28
C ASP A 56 6.56 -7.86 27.93
N ILE A 57 5.85 -8.76 27.28
CA ILE A 57 5.26 -8.57 25.95
C ILE A 57 3.75 -8.42 26.12
N PHE A 58 3.21 -7.34 25.55
CA PHE A 58 1.80 -7.20 25.25
C PHE A 58 1.53 -7.74 23.86
N ALA A 59 0.57 -8.67 23.74
CA ALA A 59 0.15 -9.24 22.47
C ALA A 59 -1.28 -8.84 22.15
N ARG A 60 -1.55 -8.50 20.88
CA ARG A 60 -2.88 -8.17 20.37
C ARG A 60 -3.06 -8.79 18.98
N TYR A 61 -4.03 -9.70 18.86
CA TYR A 61 -4.36 -10.33 17.58
C TYR A 61 -5.84 -10.70 17.54
N GLN A 62 -6.31 -11.25 16.43
CA GLN A 62 -7.71 -11.64 16.28
C GLN A 62 -8.10 -12.68 17.35
N PRO A 63 -9.26 -12.51 18.02
CA PRO A 63 -9.75 -13.50 18.96
C PRO A 63 -9.86 -14.89 18.35
N LYS A 64 -9.42 -15.92 19.11
CA LYS A 64 -9.42 -17.34 18.66
C LYS A 64 -8.49 -17.66 17.48
N TYR A 65 -7.65 -16.73 17.05
CA TYR A 65 -6.48 -17.01 16.20
C TYR A 65 -5.24 -17.16 17.08
N TRP A 66 -4.13 -17.55 16.49
CA TRP A 66 -2.89 -17.80 17.23
C TRP A 66 -1.74 -16.92 16.76
N ILE A 67 -0.80 -16.69 17.67
CA ILE A 67 0.53 -16.17 17.38
C ILE A 67 1.55 -17.22 17.81
N ARG A 68 2.79 -17.06 17.41
CA ARG A 68 3.90 -17.93 17.81
C ARG A 68 5.15 -17.09 18.00
N ILE A 69 5.96 -17.45 19.01
CA ILE A 69 7.31 -16.91 19.17
C ILE A 69 8.30 -18.03 18.85
N ALA A 70 9.19 -17.77 17.88
CA ALA A 70 10.16 -18.76 17.42
C ALA A 70 11.30 -18.94 18.45
N SER A 71 11.83 -20.16 18.59
CA SER A 71 13.02 -20.43 19.43
C SER A 71 14.31 -19.85 18.84
N SER A 72 14.29 -19.41 17.57
CA SER A 72 15.37 -18.65 16.94
C SER A 72 15.41 -17.17 17.31
N THR A 73 14.46 -16.69 18.13
CA THR A 73 14.39 -15.29 18.57
C THR A 73 15.65 -14.86 19.31
N TYR A 74 16.12 -13.65 19.04
CA TYR A 74 17.28 -13.06 19.72
C TYR A 74 17.13 -11.54 19.87
N LEU A 75 17.93 -10.97 20.79
CA LEU A 75 18.14 -9.54 20.87
C LEU A 75 19.52 -9.22 20.31
N THR A 76 19.65 -8.08 19.63
CA THR A 76 20.96 -7.54 19.19
C THR A 76 21.20 -6.20 19.89
N ASP A 77 22.32 -6.04 20.61
CA ASP A 77 22.62 -4.78 21.30
C ASP A 77 23.19 -3.70 20.35
N ASP A 78 23.34 -2.48 20.86
CA ASP A 78 23.91 -1.31 20.12
C ASP A 78 25.37 -1.49 19.65
N LYS A 79 25.96 -2.68 19.85
CA LYS A 79 27.30 -3.07 19.38
C LYS A 79 27.27 -4.28 18.45
N GLY A 80 26.09 -4.80 18.14
CA GLY A 80 25.91 -5.96 17.26
C GLY A 80 26.17 -7.30 17.94
N ASN A 81 26.06 -7.38 19.28
CA ASN A 81 26.14 -8.67 19.98
C ASN A 81 24.74 -9.27 20.08
N ASP A 82 24.63 -10.55 19.76
CA ASP A 82 23.37 -11.30 19.80
C ASP A 82 23.19 -12.04 21.11
N TYR A 83 21.96 -12.04 21.59
CA TYR A 83 21.49 -12.67 22.83
C TYR A 83 20.29 -13.58 22.51
N PRO A 84 20.52 -14.89 22.24
CA PRO A 84 19.43 -15.79 21.88
C PRO A 84 18.46 -15.99 23.04
N ILE A 85 17.18 -16.17 22.70
CA ILE A 85 16.13 -16.43 23.69
C ILE A 85 16.43 -17.69 24.51
N GLN A 86 16.14 -17.64 25.80
CA GLN A 86 16.32 -18.78 26.72
C GLN A 86 15.00 -19.51 26.99
N SER A 87 13.92 -18.76 27.20
CA SER A 87 12.59 -19.32 27.48
C SER A 87 11.47 -18.29 27.33
N GLY A 88 10.23 -18.77 27.24
CA GLY A 88 9.00 -18.01 27.43
C GLY A 88 8.39 -18.33 28.82
N ILE A 89 7.69 -17.35 29.39
CA ILE A 89 6.87 -17.52 30.61
C ILE A 89 5.46 -17.06 30.23
N GLY A 90 4.50 -17.97 30.31
CA GLY A 90 3.13 -17.74 29.81
C GLY A 90 2.95 -18.02 28.32
N ILE A 91 4.04 -18.40 27.64
CA ILE A 91 4.04 -18.83 26.23
C ILE A 91 5.11 -19.91 26.04
N GLU A 92 4.83 -20.91 25.21
CA GLU A 92 5.81 -21.90 24.79
C GLU A 92 6.39 -21.53 23.43
N LEU A 93 7.72 -21.58 23.29
CA LEU A 93 8.40 -21.29 22.03
C LEU A 93 8.05 -22.35 20.96
N ASP A 94 7.97 -21.92 19.70
CA ASP A 94 7.62 -22.74 18.52
C ASP A 94 6.20 -23.34 18.55
N LYS A 95 5.38 -23.03 19.56
CA LYS A 95 4.00 -23.50 19.64
C LYS A 95 3.00 -22.38 19.41
N GLU A 96 1.83 -22.78 18.92
CA GLU A 96 0.69 -21.89 18.76
C GLU A 96 0.18 -21.39 20.11
N PHE A 97 0.20 -20.09 20.33
CA PHE A 97 -0.41 -19.42 21.47
C PHE A 97 -1.75 -18.85 21.01
N TRP A 98 -2.84 -19.50 21.40
CA TRP A 98 -4.19 -19.13 21.02
C TRP A 98 -4.67 -17.91 21.81
N MET A 99 -5.05 -16.86 21.07
CA MET A 99 -5.52 -15.62 21.68
C MET A 99 -6.87 -15.83 22.37
N PRO A 100 -7.06 -15.21 23.55
CA PRO A 100 -8.35 -15.24 24.25
C PRO A 100 -9.43 -14.48 23.49
N GLU A 101 -10.67 -14.52 23.97
CA GLU A 101 -11.80 -13.80 23.37
C GLU A 101 -11.64 -12.27 23.37
N SER A 102 -10.82 -11.71 24.26
CA SER A 102 -10.45 -10.29 24.24
C SER A 102 -9.55 -9.90 23.08
N GLY A 103 -8.84 -10.85 22.46
CA GLY A 103 -7.80 -10.58 21.48
C GLY A 103 -6.52 -9.96 22.07
N GLU A 104 -6.40 -9.85 23.40
CA GLU A 104 -5.24 -9.30 24.09
C GLU A 104 -4.68 -10.30 25.12
N ALA A 105 -3.36 -10.41 25.21
CA ALA A 105 -2.67 -11.28 26.16
C ALA A 105 -1.33 -10.68 26.58
N GLU A 106 -0.78 -11.19 27.68
CA GLU A 106 0.54 -10.83 28.17
C GLU A 106 1.36 -12.08 28.48
N PHE A 107 2.64 -12.04 28.15
CA PHE A 107 3.62 -13.08 28.48
C PHE A 107 5.01 -12.47 28.61
N LYS A 108 6.00 -13.29 29.01
CA LYS A 108 7.38 -12.81 29.14
C LYS A 108 8.33 -13.66 28.31
N LEU A 109 9.36 -12.99 27.80
CA LEU A 109 10.47 -13.61 27.09
C LEU A 109 11.76 -13.36 27.87
N VAL A 110 12.54 -14.41 28.09
CA VAL A 110 13.76 -14.38 28.89
C VAL A 110 14.97 -14.56 27.99
N PHE A 111 15.93 -13.65 28.11
CA PHE A 111 17.17 -13.63 27.35
C PHE A 111 18.38 -13.58 28.30
N PRO A 112 19.60 -13.92 27.85
CA PRO A 112 20.82 -13.61 28.56
C PRO A 112 20.89 -12.11 28.86
N ARG A 113 21.63 -11.76 29.91
CA ARG A 113 21.82 -10.37 30.27
C ARG A 113 22.46 -9.57 29.15
N LEU A 114 21.84 -8.48 28.74
CA LEU A 114 22.43 -7.49 27.84
C LEU A 114 23.70 -6.88 28.49
N ARG A 115 24.67 -6.53 27.66
CA ARG A 115 25.91 -5.90 28.08
C ARG A 115 25.65 -4.62 28.89
N ASN A 116 26.43 -4.44 29.96
CA ASN A 116 26.33 -3.21 30.77
C ASN A 116 26.57 -1.99 29.90
N GLY A 117 25.67 -1.03 30.03
CA GLY A 117 25.75 0.22 29.30
C GLY A 117 25.17 0.20 27.90
N SER A 118 24.54 -0.89 27.46
CA SER A 118 23.75 -0.91 26.22
C SER A 118 22.73 0.22 26.20
N LYS A 119 22.62 0.88 25.05
CA LYS A 119 21.72 2.04 24.87
C LYS A 119 20.35 1.62 24.39
N TYR A 120 20.32 0.66 23.48
CA TYR A 120 19.12 0.06 22.89
C TYR A 120 19.41 -1.39 22.49
N PHE A 121 18.41 -2.09 22.09
CA PHE A 121 18.50 -3.40 21.44
C PHE A 121 17.46 -3.50 20.32
N ASP A 122 17.71 -4.40 19.38
CA ASP A 122 16.75 -4.87 18.40
C ASP A 122 16.23 -6.24 18.84
N PHE A 123 14.94 -6.50 18.62
CA PHE A 123 14.29 -7.79 18.79
C PHE A 123 14.03 -8.40 17.43
N SER A 124 14.43 -9.64 17.19
CA SER A 124 14.20 -10.36 15.93
C SER A 124 13.89 -11.84 16.18
N GLU A 125 12.92 -12.37 15.45
CA GLU A 125 12.67 -13.82 15.42
C GLU A 125 13.63 -14.57 14.48
N GLY A 126 14.47 -13.84 13.74
CA GLY A 126 15.44 -14.38 12.80
C GLY A 126 14.96 -14.32 11.34
N ALA A 127 15.91 -14.19 10.43
CA ALA A 127 15.66 -14.04 8.99
C ALA A 127 14.97 -15.27 8.35
N GLU A 128 15.12 -16.45 8.94
CA GLU A 128 14.52 -17.70 8.46
C GLU A 128 13.02 -17.81 8.79
N VAL A 129 12.50 -16.94 9.66
CA VAL A 129 11.08 -16.96 10.05
C VAL A 129 10.28 -16.06 9.11
N SER A 130 9.56 -16.68 8.19
CA SER A 130 8.66 -15.94 7.30
C SER A 130 7.58 -15.21 8.10
N GLY A 131 7.49 -13.89 7.92
CA GLY A 131 6.57 -13.03 8.69
C GLY A 131 6.94 -12.88 10.16
N GLY A 132 8.20 -13.18 10.55
CA GLY A 132 8.70 -13.06 11.91
C GLY A 132 8.61 -11.64 12.46
N PHE A 133 8.38 -11.53 13.75
CA PHE A 133 8.26 -10.25 14.43
C PHE A 133 9.63 -9.61 14.63
N ASN A 134 9.73 -8.32 14.28
CA ASN A 134 10.93 -7.52 14.45
C ASN A 134 10.57 -6.15 15.06
N ILE A 135 11.33 -5.73 16.08
CA ILE A 135 11.22 -4.42 16.71
C ILE A 135 12.62 -3.84 16.81
N TRP A 136 12.89 -2.74 16.14
CA TRP A 136 14.20 -2.10 16.07
C TRP A 136 14.32 -0.95 17.07
N GLY A 137 15.49 -0.82 17.67
CA GLY A 137 15.89 0.33 18.48
C GLY A 137 15.10 0.51 19.76
N VAL A 138 14.77 -0.57 20.49
CA VAL A 138 14.10 -0.51 21.83
C VAL A 138 15.04 0.18 22.83
N GLN A 139 14.67 1.37 23.29
CA GLN A 139 15.53 2.22 24.10
C GLN A 139 15.67 1.74 25.55
N LEU A 140 16.90 1.76 26.07
CA LEU A 140 17.21 1.37 27.44
C LEU A 140 17.60 2.55 28.34
N LYS A 141 17.96 3.69 27.77
CA LYS A 141 18.50 4.86 28.51
C LYS A 141 17.70 6.14 28.35
N SER A 142 16.89 6.24 27.32
CA SER A 142 16.11 7.43 26.98
C SER A 142 14.68 7.03 26.66
N ASN A 143 13.74 7.87 27.00
CA ASN A 143 12.36 7.76 26.54
C ASN A 143 12.12 8.56 25.26
N GLU A 144 13.21 9.02 24.61
CA GLU A 144 13.14 9.81 23.37
C GLU A 144 14.12 9.23 22.35
N LEU A 145 13.70 9.21 21.10
CA LEU A 145 14.58 8.95 19.97
C LEU A 145 15.36 10.24 19.61
N SER A 146 16.51 10.07 18.96
CA SER A 146 17.23 11.21 18.39
C SER A 146 16.32 11.98 17.42
N GLU A 147 16.56 13.28 17.24
CA GLU A 147 15.80 14.10 16.29
C GLU A 147 15.82 13.50 14.88
N LEU A 148 14.65 13.45 14.23
CA LEU A 148 14.54 12.99 12.84
C LEU A 148 15.13 14.05 11.91
N LYS A 149 16.11 13.68 11.10
CA LYS A 149 16.70 14.55 10.10
C LYS A 149 15.91 14.47 8.80
N LEU A 150 15.13 15.50 8.53
CA LEU A 150 14.46 15.65 7.24
C LEU A 150 15.39 16.31 6.21
N PRO A 151 15.36 15.85 4.95
CA PRO A 151 16.03 16.57 3.86
C PRO A 151 15.48 17.99 3.73
N LYS A 152 16.36 18.95 3.38
CA LYS A 152 15.95 20.36 3.25
C LYS A 152 14.82 20.58 2.25
N ALA A 153 14.75 19.77 1.20
CA ALA A 153 13.67 19.81 0.22
C ALA A 153 12.28 19.52 0.81
N MET A 154 12.22 18.89 2.00
CA MET A 154 10.97 18.56 2.70
C MET A 154 10.57 19.59 3.76
N LEU A 155 11.44 20.57 4.00
CA LEU A 155 11.10 21.70 4.87
C LEU A 155 10.16 22.61 4.07
N ALA A 156 9.04 22.98 4.67
CA ALA A 156 7.91 23.68 4.03
C ALA A 156 8.35 24.72 2.98
N GLN A 157 8.01 24.47 1.72
CA GLN A 157 7.99 25.50 0.70
C GLN A 157 6.67 26.27 0.88
N GLU A 158 6.72 27.58 0.77
CA GLU A 158 5.51 28.39 0.66
C GLU A 158 4.85 28.02 -0.67
N VAL A 159 3.61 27.58 -0.61
CA VAL A 159 2.79 27.28 -1.79
C VAL A 159 1.76 28.38 -1.91
N ASP A 160 1.60 28.96 -3.09
CA ASP A 160 0.50 29.88 -3.34
C ASP A 160 -0.81 29.07 -3.33
N LYS A 161 -1.68 29.38 -2.38
CA LYS A 161 -2.97 28.69 -2.22
C LYS A 161 -4.00 29.06 -3.28
N GLU A 162 -3.77 30.14 -4.00
CA GLU A 162 -4.70 30.64 -5.03
C GLU A 162 -4.40 30.05 -6.42
N ASP A 163 -3.27 29.37 -6.60
CA ASP A 163 -2.92 28.77 -7.88
C ASP A 163 -3.90 27.64 -8.23
N PRO A 164 -4.50 27.68 -9.44
CA PRO A 164 -5.38 26.61 -9.90
C PRO A 164 -4.61 25.32 -10.18
N LEU A 165 -5.33 24.22 -10.26
CA LEU A 165 -4.74 22.94 -10.65
C LEU A 165 -4.17 23.03 -12.08
N GLU A 166 -2.88 22.68 -12.24
CA GLU A 166 -2.31 22.48 -13.58
C GLU A 166 -3.09 21.37 -14.30
N VAL A 167 -3.58 21.68 -15.50
CA VAL A 167 -4.33 20.70 -16.30
C VAL A 167 -3.38 19.58 -16.74
N PRO A 168 -3.68 18.32 -16.42
CA PRO A 168 -2.86 17.19 -16.86
C PRO A 168 -2.77 17.13 -18.38
N GLU A 169 -1.56 17.04 -18.91
CA GLU A 169 -1.33 16.91 -20.35
C GLU A 169 -1.09 15.44 -20.73
N LEU A 170 -1.59 15.06 -21.91
CA LEU A 170 -1.36 13.73 -22.48
C LEU A 170 0.02 13.71 -23.15
N LYS A 171 1.06 13.39 -22.38
CA LYS A 171 2.45 13.24 -22.81
C LYS A 171 2.95 11.84 -22.56
N TYR A 172 3.86 11.36 -23.40
CA TYR A 172 4.61 10.12 -23.15
C TYR A 172 6.02 10.44 -22.68
N GLY A 173 6.52 9.68 -21.73
CA GLY A 173 7.91 9.77 -21.28
C GLY A 173 8.19 8.98 -20.01
N LYS A 174 9.44 9.09 -19.54
CA LYS A 174 9.85 8.49 -18.28
C LYS A 174 9.43 9.37 -17.11
N ALA A 175 8.83 8.74 -16.11
CA ALA A 175 8.67 9.31 -14.77
C ALA A 175 9.56 8.56 -13.79
N THR A 176 10.05 9.23 -12.76
CA THR A 176 10.92 8.62 -11.75
C THR A 176 10.34 8.83 -10.36
N VAL A 177 10.18 7.75 -9.61
CA VAL A 177 9.93 7.78 -8.17
C VAL A 177 11.24 7.45 -7.47
N LYS A 178 11.70 8.33 -6.61
CA LYS A 178 12.89 8.10 -5.79
C LYS A 178 12.67 8.61 -4.38
N GLY A 179 13.49 8.16 -3.44
CA GLY A 179 13.34 8.62 -2.08
C GLY A 179 14.22 7.89 -1.09
N GLN A 180 13.80 7.95 0.17
CA GLN A 180 14.52 7.31 1.26
C GLN A 180 13.58 6.85 2.36
N VAL A 181 13.81 5.65 2.87
CA VAL A 181 13.30 5.20 4.15
C VAL A 181 14.16 5.84 5.24
N LEU A 182 13.58 6.78 5.97
CA LEU A 182 14.30 7.50 7.03
C LEU A 182 14.60 6.54 8.18
N ASP A 183 15.84 6.58 8.68
CA ASP A 183 16.36 5.67 9.72
C ASP A 183 16.32 4.19 9.36
N TYR A 184 16.42 3.86 8.09
CA TYR A 184 16.56 2.48 7.63
C TYR A 184 17.70 1.76 8.35
N GLN A 185 17.45 0.54 8.81
CA GLN A 185 18.42 -0.25 9.56
C GLN A 185 18.65 -1.62 8.88
N PRO A 186 19.83 -2.22 9.03
CA PRO A 186 20.05 -3.60 8.63
C PRO A 186 18.99 -4.55 9.23
N GLY A 187 18.54 -5.51 8.43
CA GLY A 187 17.50 -6.46 8.83
C GLY A 187 16.06 -5.96 8.62
N MET A 188 15.85 -4.70 8.23
CA MET A 188 14.55 -4.23 7.73
C MET A 188 14.29 -4.80 6.32
N PRO A 189 13.01 -4.91 5.89
CA PRO A 189 12.68 -5.38 4.55
C PRO A 189 13.45 -4.59 3.49
N ALA A 190 14.14 -5.30 2.59
CA ALA A 190 15.08 -4.69 1.63
C ALA A 190 14.39 -4.24 0.32
N ALA A 191 13.07 -4.29 0.25
CA ALA A 191 12.30 -3.83 -0.89
C ALA A 191 10.97 -3.21 -0.45
N LEU A 192 10.50 -2.27 -1.24
CA LEU A 192 9.14 -1.73 -1.21
C LEU A 192 8.45 -1.99 -2.54
N LYS A 193 7.14 -1.74 -2.60
CA LYS A 193 6.38 -1.84 -3.85
C LYS A 193 5.92 -0.46 -4.33
N ILE A 194 5.94 -0.28 -5.65
CA ILE A 194 5.22 0.82 -6.31
C ILE A 194 4.07 0.21 -7.08
N VAL A 195 2.85 0.55 -6.66
CA VAL A 195 1.61 0.16 -7.33
C VAL A 195 1.21 1.29 -8.26
N VAL A 196 0.94 0.98 -9.54
CA VAL A 196 0.60 1.99 -10.55
C VAL A 196 -0.86 1.86 -10.94
N TYR A 197 -1.57 3.00 -10.91
CA TYR A 197 -2.89 3.15 -11.49
C TYR A 197 -2.77 3.91 -12.81
N ASN A 198 -2.76 3.14 -13.89
CA ASN A 198 -2.61 3.67 -15.24
C ASN A 198 -3.97 4.19 -15.75
N PRO A 199 -4.05 5.40 -16.32
CA PRO A 199 -5.31 5.94 -16.83
C PRO A 199 -5.90 5.17 -18.03
N LEU A 200 -5.17 4.21 -18.60
CA LEU A 200 -5.68 3.36 -19.69
C LEU A 200 -6.37 2.07 -19.22
N VAL A 201 -5.97 1.53 -18.06
CA VAL A 201 -6.40 0.20 -17.62
C VAL A 201 -6.75 0.11 -16.12
N GLY A 202 -6.58 1.19 -15.36
CA GLY A 202 -6.70 1.15 -13.92
C GLY A 202 -5.47 0.52 -13.27
N TYR A 203 -5.65 -0.47 -12.40
CA TYR A 203 -4.53 -1.19 -11.79
C TYR A 203 -3.65 -1.85 -12.87
N ASP A 204 -2.41 -1.40 -12.97
CA ASP A 204 -1.44 -1.85 -13.99
C ASP A 204 -0.34 -2.78 -13.42
N GLY A 205 -0.48 -3.16 -12.17
CA GLY A 205 0.46 -4.04 -11.48
C GLY A 205 1.27 -3.33 -10.40
N ASP A 206 2.14 -4.10 -9.79
CA ASP A 206 3.08 -3.64 -8.78
C ASP A 206 4.52 -3.99 -9.16
N MET A 207 5.45 -3.16 -8.74
CA MET A 207 6.87 -3.31 -9.00
C MET A 207 7.62 -3.37 -7.67
N ASP A 208 8.43 -4.41 -7.49
CA ASP A 208 9.36 -4.47 -6.36
C ASP A 208 10.54 -3.54 -6.64
N VAL A 209 10.83 -2.65 -5.70
CA VAL A 209 11.91 -1.68 -5.77
C VAL A 209 12.86 -1.90 -4.60
N ASN A 210 14.10 -2.22 -4.89
CA ASN A 210 15.11 -2.45 -3.87
C ASN A 210 15.43 -1.18 -3.10
N ILE A 211 15.68 -1.34 -1.81
CA ILE A 211 16.15 -0.29 -0.90
C ILE A 211 17.64 -0.51 -0.69
N GLU A 212 18.44 0.53 -0.96
CA GLU A 212 19.86 0.52 -0.73
C GLU A 212 20.22 0.53 0.77
N SER A 213 21.47 0.21 1.10
CA SER A 213 21.91 0.10 2.50
C SER A 213 21.78 1.40 3.33
N ASP A 214 21.69 2.55 2.66
CA ASP A 214 21.45 3.86 3.28
C ASP A 214 19.97 4.25 3.32
N GLY A 215 19.07 3.32 2.93
CA GLY A 215 17.63 3.51 2.88
C GLY A 215 17.11 4.17 1.60
N THR A 216 17.97 4.53 0.65
CA THR A 216 17.54 5.15 -0.61
C THR A 216 16.94 4.13 -1.56
N PHE A 217 16.03 4.60 -2.42
CA PHE A 217 15.43 3.81 -3.49
C PHE A 217 15.14 4.68 -4.71
N GLU A 218 15.14 4.07 -5.89
CA GLU A 218 14.79 4.75 -7.14
C GLU A 218 14.19 3.76 -8.14
N HIS A 219 13.13 4.19 -8.81
CA HIS A 219 12.53 3.45 -9.92
C HIS A 219 12.05 4.42 -11.00
N SER A 220 12.35 4.09 -12.27
CA SER A 220 11.87 4.84 -13.44
C SER A 220 10.95 3.96 -14.26
N MET A 221 9.84 4.53 -14.71
CA MET A 221 8.82 3.86 -15.51
C MET A 221 8.41 4.72 -16.71
N ASP A 222 8.01 4.07 -17.80
CA ASP A 222 7.41 4.74 -18.94
C ASP A 222 5.91 4.90 -18.70
N ILE A 223 5.40 6.12 -18.86
CA ILE A 223 3.98 6.43 -18.61
C ILE A 223 3.40 7.32 -19.70
N LEU A 224 2.07 7.28 -19.83
CA LEU A 224 1.28 8.16 -20.68
C LEU A 224 0.41 9.07 -19.81
N GLY A 225 0.69 10.37 -19.81
CA GLY A 225 0.01 11.34 -18.96
C GLY A 225 0.42 11.22 -17.49
N VAL A 226 -0.39 11.82 -16.61
CA VAL A 226 -0.22 11.71 -15.17
C VAL A 226 -0.83 10.40 -14.68
N ALA A 227 -0.12 9.67 -13.82
CA ALA A 227 -0.63 8.46 -13.20
C ALA A 227 -0.58 8.58 -11.67
N ASN A 228 -1.57 8.00 -11.01
CA ASN A 228 -1.59 7.83 -9.56
C ASN A 228 -0.77 6.58 -9.21
N CYS A 229 0.09 6.69 -8.22
CA CYS A 229 0.88 5.57 -7.71
C CYS A 229 0.78 5.49 -6.20
N ILE A 230 0.93 4.27 -5.67
CA ILE A 230 1.07 4.04 -4.23
C ILE A 230 2.46 3.49 -3.97
N VAL A 231 3.23 4.17 -3.15
CA VAL A 231 4.48 3.65 -2.58
C VAL A 231 4.11 2.87 -1.33
N TYR A 232 4.30 1.56 -1.37
CA TYR A 232 3.85 0.62 -0.35
C TYR A 232 5.04 -0.08 0.31
N TYR A 233 5.33 0.29 1.56
CA TYR A 233 6.28 -0.39 2.42
C TYR A 233 5.52 -1.08 3.54
N GLY A 234 4.71 -2.09 3.14
CA GLY A 234 3.60 -2.64 3.92
C GLY A 234 4.01 -3.30 5.21
N GLU A 235 5.11 -4.04 5.25
CA GLU A 235 5.62 -4.66 6.47
C GLU A 235 5.93 -3.61 7.55
N MET A 236 6.39 -2.43 7.14
CA MET A 236 6.67 -1.31 8.04
C MET A 236 5.46 -0.40 8.27
N GLY A 237 4.31 -0.73 7.67
CA GLY A 237 3.04 0.00 7.84
C GLY A 237 3.02 1.38 7.20
N VAL A 238 3.80 1.61 6.16
CA VAL A 238 3.78 2.84 5.38
C VAL A 238 3.14 2.58 4.03
N ASN A 239 2.17 3.42 3.71
CA ASN A 239 1.45 3.45 2.45
C ASN A 239 1.22 4.93 2.11
N THR A 240 1.74 5.39 0.99
CA THR A 240 1.60 6.78 0.58
C THR A 240 1.25 6.89 -0.90
N GLU A 241 0.26 7.72 -1.19
CA GLU A 241 -0.13 8.09 -2.54
C GLU A 241 0.85 9.12 -3.10
N VAL A 242 1.20 9.00 -4.36
CA VAL A 242 2.05 9.92 -5.10
C VAL A 242 1.54 10.03 -6.54
N PHE A 243 1.81 11.16 -7.19
CA PHE A 243 1.56 11.30 -8.62
C PHE A 243 2.89 11.25 -9.39
N VAL A 244 2.86 10.62 -10.55
CA VAL A 244 3.99 10.55 -11.48
C VAL A 244 3.60 11.19 -12.81
N GLU A 245 4.53 11.91 -13.43
CA GLU A 245 4.31 12.64 -14.67
C GLU A 245 5.53 12.51 -15.59
N PRO A 246 5.35 12.40 -16.92
CA PRO A 246 6.46 12.31 -17.87
C PRO A 246 7.47 13.45 -17.71
N GLY A 247 8.75 13.10 -17.54
CA GLY A 247 9.85 14.05 -17.38
C GLY A 247 10.00 14.62 -15.98
N LYS A 248 9.13 14.27 -15.03
CA LYS A 248 9.22 14.75 -13.64
C LYS A 248 9.71 13.65 -12.68
N ILE A 249 10.19 14.10 -11.53
CA ILE A 249 10.65 13.26 -10.42
C ILE A 249 9.68 13.44 -9.27
N SER A 250 9.24 12.31 -8.69
CA SER A 250 8.46 12.23 -7.47
C SER A 250 9.37 11.78 -6.34
N GLU A 251 9.70 12.69 -5.41
CA GLU A 251 10.56 12.39 -4.27
C GLU A 251 9.71 12.03 -3.05
N VAL A 252 10.01 10.88 -2.41
CA VAL A 252 9.23 10.31 -1.31
C VAL A 252 10.13 9.95 -0.15
N PHE A 253 9.83 10.46 1.05
CA PHE A 253 10.55 10.10 2.27
C PHE A 253 9.60 9.41 3.24
N LEU A 254 9.93 8.17 3.61
CA LEU A 254 9.08 7.32 4.44
C LEU A 254 9.56 7.38 5.90
N ASN A 255 8.70 7.89 6.80
CA ASN A 255 8.99 8.02 8.23
C ASN A 255 8.46 6.80 8.99
N ILE A 256 9.28 5.77 9.06
CA ILE A 256 8.93 4.51 9.73
C ILE A 256 8.77 4.66 11.25
N ARG A 257 9.40 5.68 11.87
CA ARG A 257 9.20 5.97 13.30
C ARG A 257 7.77 6.36 13.58
N GLU A 258 7.24 7.35 12.84
CA GLU A 258 5.86 7.81 13.03
C GLU A 258 4.87 6.73 12.62
N ALA A 259 5.13 6.00 11.52
CA ALA A 259 4.31 4.86 11.12
C ALA A 259 4.21 3.79 12.21
N SER A 260 5.29 3.51 12.91
CA SER A 260 5.30 2.56 14.03
C SER A 260 4.63 3.13 15.28
N ARG A 261 4.88 4.40 15.60
CA ARG A 261 4.31 5.08 16.76
C ARG A 261 2.78 5.17 16.72
N VAL A 262 2.20 5.56 15.57
CA VAL A 262 0.73 5.67 15.43
C VAL A 262 0.01 4.32 15.49
N ARG A 263 0.73 3.21 15.37
CA ARG A 263 0.21 1.85 15.52
C ARG A 263 0.44 1.27 16.91
N SER A 264 1.26 1.92 17.75
CA SER A 264 1.61 1.46 19.10
C SER A 264 0.44 1.60 20.06
N LYS A 265 0.26 0.59 20.93
CA LYS A 265 -0.70 0.62 22.05
C LYS A 265 -0.28 1.62 23.12
N PHE A 266 1.04 1.78 23.35
CA PHE A 266 1.56 2.53 24.49
C PHE A 266 2.01 3.95 24.12
N HIS A 267 2.32 4.21 22.86
CA HIS A 267 2.90 5.49 22.40
C HIS A 267 1.98 6.33 21.52
N TYR A 268 0.82 5.80 21.13
CA TYR A 268 -0.19 6.56 20.41
C TYR A 268 -1.28 7.06 21.37
N ASN A 269 -1.41 8.37 21.45
CA ASN A 269 -2.40 9.08 22.29
C ASN A 269 -3.51 9.76 21.47
N GLY A 270 -3.63 9.42 20.17
CA GLY A 270 -4.58 10.06 19.25
C GLY A 270 -3.99 11.26 18.50
N GLU A 271 -2.76 11.67 18.81
CA GLU A 271 -2.09 12.79 18.15
C GLU A 271 -0.96 12.29 17.24
N SER A 272 -0.75 12.96 16.12
CA SER A 272 0.40 12.75 15.22
C SER A 272 1.46 13.79 15.53
N TYR A 273 2.70 13.37 15.78
CA TYR A 273 3.82 14.29 15.99
C TYR A 273 4.61 14.58 14.72
N GLY A 274 4.24 13.94 13.60
CA GLY A 274 4.84 14.11 12.30
C GLY A 274 4.02 13.42 11.23
N LYS A 275 4.49 13.50 9.99
CA LYS A 275 3.88 12.78 8.87
C LYS A 275 4.55 11.41 8.72
N VAL A 276 3.78 10.38 8.35
CA VAL A 276 4.31 9.05 8.01
C VAL A 276 5.05 9.05 6.67
N SER A 277 4.82 10.05 5.84
CA SER A 277 5.54 10.27 4.59
C SER A 277 5.62 11.75 4.25
N TYR A 278 6.66 12.10 3.49
CA TYR A 278 6.85 13.42 2.91
C TYR A 278 7.00 13.26 1.41
N TYR A 279 6.44 14.18 0.66
CA TYR A 279 6.38 14.12 -0.80
C TYR A 279 6.74 15.47 -1.41
N ASN A 280 7.47 15.42 -2.54
CA ASN A 280 7.74 16.55 -3.42
C ASN A 280 7.66 16.05 -4.87
N GLY A 281 6.83 16.68 -5.70
CA GLY A 281 6.62 16.25 -7.08
C GLY A 281 5.30 16.77 -7.67
N PRO A 282 4.79 16.13 -8.73
CA PRO A 282 3.51 16.51 -9.33
C PRO A 282 2.38 16.52 -8.30
N LEU A 283 1.52 17.52 -8.35
CA LEU A 283 0.39 17.70 -7.42
C LEU A 283 0.82 17.73 -5.94
N GLU A 284 2.00 18.25 -5.65
CA GLU A 284 2.56 18.27 -4.29
C GLU A 284 1.60 18.86 -3.26
N ILE A 285 0.91 19.97 -3.60
CA ILE A 285 -0.01 20.63 -2.67
C ILE A 285 -1.20 19.73 -2.29
N VAL A 286 -1.73 18.95 -3.25
CA VAL A 286 -2.83 18.00 -3.01
C VAL A 286 -2.38 16.91 -2.02
N ILE A 287 -1.16 16.38 -2.19
CA ILE A 287 -0.61 15.38 -1.27
C ILE A 287 -0.29 15.97 0.10
N ARG A 288 0.18 17.23 0.16
CA ARG A 288 0.43 17.91 1.44
C ARG A 288 -0.85 18.15 2.25
N GLU A 289 -1.94 18.46 1.57
CA GLU A 289 -3.26 18.71 2.17
C GLU A 289 -4.08 17.40 2.33
N LYS A 290 -3.50 16.23 2.00
CA LYS A 290 -4.20 14.94 2.00
C LYS A 290 -4.91 14.63 3.32
N GLN A 291 -4.30 14.91 4.46
CA GLN A 291 -4.94 14.68 5.76
C GLN A 291 -6.18 15.55 5.93
N GLU A 292 -6.08 16.85 5.63
CA GLU A 292 -7.20 17.79 5.70
C GLU A 292 -8.31 17.40 4.72
N ILE A 293 -7.91 16.96 3.51
CA ILE A 293 -8.81 16.42 2.49
C ILE A 293 -9.57 15.20 3.01
N ASP A 294 -8.88 14.20 3.57
CA ASP A 294 -9.49 12.97 4.06
C ASP A 294 -10.45 13.25 5.24
N GLU A 295 -10.09 14.17 6.13
CA GLU A 295 -10.94 14.60 7.23
C GLU A 295 -12.19 15.33 6.72
N LEU A 296 -12.03 16.25 5.76
CA LEU A 296 -13.13 16.99 5.13
C LEU A 296 -14.12 16.06 4.43
N LEU A 297 -13.62 15.13 3.60
CA LEU A 297 -14.44 14.17 2.87
C LEU A 297 -15.16 13.22 3.82
N ARG A 298 -14.50 12.77 4.89
CA ARG A 298 -15.11 11.90 5.91
C ARG A 298 -16.24 12.63 6.65
N ALA A 299 -16.03 13.88 7.06
CA ALA A 299 -17.03 14.66 7.78
C ALA A 299 -18.24 15.01 6.90
N SER A 300 -18.03 15.28 5.61
CA SER A 300 -19.07 15.76 4.69
C SER A 300 -19.90 14.66 4.01
N ARG A 301 -19.38 13.43 3.91
CA ARG A 301 -20.11 12.33 3.24
C ARG A 301 -21.43 11.94 3.92
N GLY A 302 -21.57 12.22 5.23
CA GLY A 302 -22.74 11.83 6.02
C GLY A 302 -22.78 10.35 6.39
N GLU A 303 -23.89 9.91 6.92
CA GLU A 303 -24.14 8.51 7.30
C GLU A 303 -24.39 7.64 6.07
N TRP A 304 -24.13 6.33 6.22
CA TRP A 304 -24.44 5.34 5.19
C TRP A 304 -25.96 5.19 5.03
N ALA A 305 -26.42 5.32 3.79
CA ALA A 305 -27.83 5.11 3.48
C ALA A 305 -28.22 3.64 3.70
N THR A 306 -29.39 3.44 4.28
CA THR A 306 -30.02 2.13 4.44
C THR A 306 -31.23 2.02 3.52
N TYR A 307 -31.44 0.84 2.94
CA TYR A 307 -32.51 0.62 1.95
C TYR A 307 -33.50 -0.45 2.42
N ASP A 308 -34.80 -0.22 2.13
CA ASP A 308 -35.83 -1.25 2.31
C ASP A 308 -35.92 -2.12 1.04
N PHE A 309 -35.20 -3.22 1.06
CA PHE A 309 -35.13 -4.18 -0.06
C PHE A 309 -36.44 -4.89 -0.40
N LYS A 310 -37.57 -4.59 0.28
CA LYS A 310 -38.91 -4.99 -0.12
C LYS A 310 -39.49 -4.11 -1.23
N LYS A 311 -38.89 -2.92 -1.45
CA LYS A 311 -39.30 -2.03 -2.53
C LYS A 311 -38.90 -2.60 -3.89
N LYS A 312 -39.56 -2.07 -4.94
CA LYS A 312 -39.23 -2.43 -6.32
C LYS A 312 -37.81 -1.96 -6.68
N PRO A 313 -37.08 -2.68 -7.56
CA PRO A 313 -35.74 -2.31 -7.99
C PRO A 313 -35.61 -0.88 -8.52
N GLU A 314 -36.60 -0.41 -9.30
CA GLU A 314 -36.59 0.94 -9.85
C GLU A 314 -36.61 2.01 -8.74
N VAL A 315 -37.38 1.77 -7.67
CA VAL A 315 -37.44 2.68 -6.52
C VAL A 315 -36.13 2.68 -5.74
N LEU A 316 -35.49 1.52 -5.58
CA LEU A 316 -34.20 1.39 -4.91
C LEU A 316 -33.10 2.12 -5.69
N LEU A 317 -33.10 2.02 -7.01
CA LEU A 317 -32.15 2.72 -7.88
C LEU A 317 -32.32 4.23 -7.77
N GLU A 318 -33.53 4.74 -7.81
CA GLU A 318 -33.81 6.18 -7.66
C GLU A 318 -33.43 6.70 -6.27
N GLU A 319 -33.73 5.96 -5.20
CA GLU A 319 -33.30 6.32 -3.85
C GLU A 319 -31.78 6.32 -3.74
N TYR A 320 -31.10 5.35 -4.32
CA TYR A 320 -29.63 5.28 -4.35
C TYR A 320 -29.05 6.47 -5.11
N LYS A 321 -29.52 6.76 -6.33
CA LYS A 321 -29.08 7.91 -7.14
C LYS A 321 -29.22 9.20 -6.36
N LYS A 322 -30.38 9.43 -5.75
CA LYS A 322 -30.63 10.63 -4.94
C LYS A 322 -29.64 10.74 -3.77
N ASN A 323 -29.43 9.66 -3.03
CA ASN A 323 -28.52 9.65 -1.88
C ASN A 323 -27.06 9.95 -2.30
N GLU A 324 -26.59 9.38 -3.41
CA GLU A 324 -25.24 9.64 -3.91
C GLU A 324 -25.09 11.07 -4.44
N MET A 325 -26.12 11.62 -5.12
CA MET A 325 -26.11 13.03 -5.53
C MET A 325 -26.11 13.98 -4.34
N ASP A 326 -26.96 13.74 -3.34
CA ASP A 326 -27.01 14.54 -2.11
C ASP A 326 -25.68 14.49 -1.35
N LYS A 327 -25.04 13.33 -1.30
CA LYS A 327 -23.70 13.14 -0.73
C LYS A 327 -22.66 13.97 -1.50
N ALA A 328 -22.61 13.84 -2.83
CA ALA A 328 -21.69 14.61 -3.67
C ALA A 328 -21.87 16.13 -3.51
N ASN A 329 -23.13 16.61 -3.41
CA ASN A 329 -23.42 18.03 -3.21
C ASN A 329 -22.93 18.53 -1.84
N ARG A 330 -23.14 17.77 -0.75
CA ARG A 330 -22.59 18.12 0.58
C ARG A 330 -21.07 18.18 0.57
N MET A 331 -20.41 17.23 -0.13
CA MET A 331 -18.95 17.21 -0.24
C MET A 331 -18.45 18.45 -1.03
N ARG A 332 -19.08 18.79 -2.16
CA ARG A 332 -18.71 19.99 -2.95
C ARG A 332 -18.91 21.28 -2.15
N GLU A 333 -19.99 21.39 -1.39
CA GLU A 333 -20.22 22.53 -0.51
C GLU A 333 -19.12 22.64 0.56
N ALA A 334 -18.77 21.55 1.22
CA ALA A 334 -17.68 21.51 2.20
C ALA A 334 -16.33 21.90 1.56
N VAL A 335 -16.03 21.41 0.36
CA VAL A 335 -14.82 21.77 -0.40
C VAL A 335 -14.81 23.28 -0.69
N SER A 336 -15.91 23.85 -1.14
CA SER A 336 -16.00 25.29 -1.46
C SER A 336 -15.77 26.19 -0.25
N GLN A 337 -16.20 25.76 0.94
CA GLN A 337 -16.07 26.49 2.20
C GLN A 337 -14.75 26.22 2.93
N SER A 338 -13.94 25.26 2.46
CA SER A 338 -12.69 24.87 3.11
C SER A 338 -11.56 25.88 2.90
N THR A 339 -10.52 25.76 3.73
CA THR A 339 -9.27 26.54 3.64
C THR A 339 -8.22 25.87 2.76
N LEU A 340 -8.59 24.79 2.05
CA LEU A 340 -7.73 24.10 1.10
C LEU A 340 -7.31 25.03 -0.05
N SER A 341 -6.17 24.73 -0.67
CA SER A 341 -5.69 25.43 -1.86
C SER A 341 -6.67 25.29 -3.03
N GLN A 342 -6.61 26.22 -3.99
CA GLN A 342 -7.44 26.15 -5.19
C GLN A 342 -7.14 24.87 -6.00
N SER A 343 -5.87 24.49 -6.13
CA SER A 343 -5.48 23.23 -6.77
C SER A 343 -6.13 22.00 -6.12
N SER A 344 -6.18 21.95 -4.78
CA SER A 344 -6.86 20.85 -4.06
C SER A 344 -8.36 20.87 -4.24
N LYS A 345 -8.98 22.07 -4.29
CA LYS A 345 -10.42 22.21 -4.58
C LYS A 345 -10.77 21.74 -5.99
N ASP A 346 -9.96 22.10 -6.98
CA ASP A 346 -10.14 21.68 -8.37
C ASP A 346 -10.00 20.15 -8.52
N TYR A 347 -8.94 19.58 -7.92
CA TYR A 347 -8.76 18.12 -7.84
C TYR A 347 -9.96 17.42 -7.20
N LEU A 348 -10.42 17.92 -6.04
CA LEU A 348 -11.53 17.30 -5.30
C LEU A 348 -12.86 17.38 -6.04
N ASN A 349 -13.14 18.45 -6.78
CA ASN A 349 -14.35 18.55 -7.58
C ASN A 349 -14.36 17.51 -8.71
N GLY A 350 -13.20 17.26 -9.34
CA GLY A 350 -13.01 16.17 -10.29
C GLY A 350 -13.21 14.81 -9.61
N HIS A 351 -12.53 14.57 -8.50
CA HIS A 351 -12.62 13.33 -7.73
C HIS A 351 -14.06 13.01 -7.27
N ILE A 352 -14.78 13.99 -6.71
CA ILE A 352 -16.19 13.82 -6.28
C ILE A 352 -17.07 13.45 -7.48
N SER A 353 -16.83 14.05 -8.64
CA SER A 353 -17.59 13.75 -9.87
C SER A 353 -17.30 12.33 -10.36
N MET A 354 -16.04 11.88 -10.34
CA MET A 354 -15.64 10.53 -10.68
C MET A 354 -16.22 9.49 -9.70
N GLN A 355 -16.19 9.77 -8.41
CA GLN A 355 -16.78 8.89 -7.38
C GLN A 355 -18.30 8.78 -7.54
N LEU A 356 -19.00 9.89 -7.84
CA LEU A 356 -20.42 9.87 -8.12
C LEU A 356 -20.73 9.02 -9.37
N LEU A 357 -19.99 9.25 -10.46
CA LEU A 357 -20.16 8.49 -11.69
C LEU A 357 -19.93 6.99 -11.48
N SER A 358 -18.83 6.62 -10.82
CA SER A 358 -18.51 5.23 -10.49
C SER A 358 -19.58 4.60 -9.59
N GLY A 359 -20.03 5.30 -8.58
CA GLY A 359 -21.11 4.83 -7.70
C GLY A 359 -22.41 4.56 -8.44
N LEU A 360 -22.82 5.45 -9.33
CA LEU A 360 -24.03 5.28 -10.14
C LEU A 360 -23.89 4.12 -11.13
N GLN A 361 -22.74 3.96 -11.77
CA GLN A 361 -22.49 2.87 -12.71
C GLN A 361 -22.53 1.50 -12.00
N LEU A 362 -22.02 1.43 -10.79
CA LEU A 362 -22.00 0.22 -9.98
C LEU A 362 -23.24 0.02 -9.10
N ALA A 363 -24.25 0.88 -9.19
CA ALA A 363 -25.44 0.87 -8.33
C ALA A 363 -26.12 -0.51 -8.21
N PRO A 364 -26.37 -1.28 -9.30
CA PRO A 364 -26.95 -2.61 -9.19
C PRO A 364 -26.12 -3.56 -8.32
N GLY A 365 -24.80 -3.54 -8.49
CA GLY A 365 -23.88 -4.37 -7.71
C GLY A 365 -23.81 -3.95 -6.24
N ILE A 366 -23.71 -2.65 -5.97
CA ILE A 366 -23.64 -2.10 -4.60
C ILE A 366 -24.93 -2.43 -3.83
N LEU A 367 -26.10 -2.18 -4.43
CA LEU A 367 -27.39 -2.50 -3.79
C LEU A 367 -27.56 -4.00 -3.57
N THR A 368 -27.11 -4.84 -4.51
CA THR A 368 -27.12 -6.31 -4.33
C THR A 368 -26.19 -6.74 -3.18
N GLY A 369 -25.00 -6.16 -3.08
CA GLY A 369 -24.08 -6.41 -1.98
C GLY A 369 -24.67 -6.02 -0.62
N GLN A 370 -25.32 -4.85 -0.52
CA GLN A 370 -25.98 -4.42 0.71
C GLN A 370 -27.19 -5.33 1.07
N TYR A 371 -27.95 -5.78 0.06
CA TYR A 371 -29.00 -6.76 0.25
C TYR A 371 -28.45 -8.07 0.84
N SER A 372 -27.34 -8.55 0.29
CA SER A 372 -26.68 -9.77 0.78
C SER A 372 -26.19 -9.62 2.23
N MET A 373 -25.62 -8.46 2.58
CA MET A 373 -25.16 -8.19 3.95
C MET A 373 -26.33 -8.13 4.96
N ALA A 374 -27.50 -7.67 4.52
CA ALA A 374 -28.69 -7.63 5.36
C ALA A 374 -29.32 -9.02 5.61
N GLN A 375 -28.99 -10.02 4.80
CA GLN A 375 -29.47 -11.40 4.90
C GLN A 375 -28.27 -12.32 5.15
N ARG A 376 -28.15 -12.82 6.38
CA ARG A 376 -27.13 -13.83 6.71
C ARG A 376 -27.39 -15.09 5.87
N ASP A 377 -26.33 -15.66 5.29
CA ASP A 377 -26.35 -16.94 4.54
C ASP A 377 -27.19 -16.92 3.26
N MET A 378 -27.13 -15.81 2.49
CA MET A 378 -27.83 -15.72 1.21
C MET A 378 -27.29 -16.75 0.20
N ASP A 379 -28.20 -17.53 -0.40
CA ASP A 379 -27.89 -18.43 -1.50
C ASP A 379 -27.41 -17.63 -2.73
N ARG A 380 -26.41 -18.18 -3.43
CA ARG A 380 -25.86 -17.57 -4.66
C ARG A 380 -26.91 -17.36 -5.74
N GLU A 381 -27.89 -18.26 -5.88
CA GLU A 381 -28.98 -18.13 -6.86
C GLU A 381 -29.87 -16.94 -6.53
N VAL A 382 -30.18 -16.71 -5.26
CA VAL A 382 -30.97 -15.56 -4.80
C VAL A 382 -30.19 -14.25 -5.05
N TYR A 383 -28.89 -14.24 -4.75
CA TYR A 383 -28.02 -13.11 -5.04
C TYR A 383 -28.03 -12.76 -6.53
N MET A 384 -27.79 -13.74 -7.40
CA MET A 384 -27.76 -13.54 -8.86
C MET A 384 -29.11 -13.14 -9.43
N ALA A 385 -30.21 -13.70 -8.90
CA ALA A 385 -31.55 -13.32 -9.31
C ALA A 385 -31.90 -11.87 -8.95
N PHE A 386 -31.50 -11.41 -7.75
CA PHE A 386 -31.69 -10.03 -7.33
C PHE A 386 -30.82 -9.08 -8.18
N HIS A 387 -29.54 -9.40 -8.36
CA HIS A 387 -28.65 -8.61 -9.21
C HIS A 387 -29.18 -8.44 -10.64
N THR A 388 -29.67 -9.53 -11.24
CA THR A 388 -30.27 -9.51 -12.58
C THR A 388 -31.51 -8.60 -12.64
N LYS A 389 -32.35 -8.61 -11.59
CA LYS A 389 -33.50 -7.69 -11.50
C LYS A 389 -33.07 -6.23 -11.44
N MET A 390 -32.02 -5.93 -10.65
CA MET A 390 -31.48 -4.57 -10.55
C MET A 390 -30.93 -4.06 -11.88
N ILE A 391 -30.17 -4.89 -12.62
CA ILE A 391 -29.68 -4.53 -13.95
C ILE A 391 -30.82 -4.27 -14.93
N LYS A 392 -31.84 -5.14 -14.95
CA LYS A 392 -33.00 -4.98 -15.87
C LYS A 392 -33.88 -3.77 -15.54
N ALA A 393 -33.83 -3.30 -14.32
CA ALA A 393 -34.60 -2.13 -13.87
C ALA A 393 -33.85 -0.81 -14.07
N LEU A 394 -32.60 -0.86 -14.50
CA LEU A 394 -31.76 0.33 -14.70
C LEU A 394 -32.30 1.13 -15.90
N PRO A 395 -32.72 2.40 -15.73
CA PRO A 395 -33.15 3.24 -16.84
C PRO A 395 -32.01 3.60 -17.78
N ASP A 396 -32.28 3.73 -19.09
CA ASP A 396 -31.27 4.12 -20.08
C ASP A 396 -30.60 5.49 -19.78
N ASN A 397 -31.33 6.39 -19.11
CA ASN A 397 -30.84 7.72 -18.71
C ASN A 397 -30.52 7.80 -17.21
N TYR A 398 -30.18 6.67 -16.58
CA TYR A 398 -29.88 6.63 -15.14
C TYR A 398 -28.72 7.55 -14.76
N ILE A 399 -27.71 7.64 -15.61
CA ILE A 399 -26.58 8.56 -15.46
C ILE A 399 -26.82 9.77 -16.38
N ASP A 400 -26.76 10.97 -15.81
CA ASP A 400 -26.97 12.20 -16.56
C ASP A 400 -25.82 12.48 -17.53
N LYS A 401 -26.10 12.91 -18.77
CA LYS A 401 -25.04 13.25 -19.76
C LYS A 401 -24.05 14.31 -19.26
N SER A 402 -24.51 15.26 -18.43
CA SER A 402 -23.65 16.27 -17.83
C SER A 402 -22.62 15.67 -16.85
N LEU A 403 -22.97 14.57 -16.18
CA LEU A 403 -22.03 13.86 -15.31
C LEU A 403 -21.01 13.05 -16.13
N LEU A 404 -21.45 12.45 -17.23
CA LEU A 404 -20.55 11.73 -18.16
C LEU A 404 -19.51 12.65 -18.81
N ALA A 405 -19.78 13.94 -18.93
CA ALA A 405 -18.84 14.90 -19.50
C ALA A 405 -17.51 14.94 -18.72
N ILE A 406 -17.50 14.60 -17.42
CA ILE A 406 -16.27 14.54 -16.62
C ILE A 406 -15.22 13.60 -17.23
N LEU A 407 -15.63 12.54 -17.91
CA LEU A 407 -14.72 11.59 -18.53
C LEU A 407 -13.88 12.22 -19.66
N ASN A 408 -14.31 13.35 -20.23
CA ASN A 408 -13.57 14.11 -21.23
C ASN A 408 -12.73 15.25 -20.59
N GLU A 409 -12.83 15.46 -19.27
CA GLU A 409 -12.02 16.46 -18.59
C GLU A 409 -10.67 15.85 -18.15
N PRO A 410 -9.53 16.48 -18.46
CA PRO A 410 -8.22 15.93 -18.09
C PRO A 410 -8.05 15.64 -16.59
N VAL A 411 -8.72 16.38 -15.71
CA VAL A 411 -8.69 16.17 -14.26
C VAL A 411 -9.19 14.78 -13.87
N ALA A 412 -10.06 14.17 -14.66
CA ALA A 412 -10.57 12.82 -14.42
C ALA A 412 -9.45 11.76 -14.45
N MET A 413 -8.39 11.96 -15.25
CA MET A 413 -7.24 11.06 -15.33
C MET A 413 -6.45 10.97 -14.01
N LEU A 414 -6.62 11.95 -13.11
CA LEU A 414 -6.00 11.96 -11.77
C LEU A 414 -6.70 11.02 -10.81
N ASP A 415 -7.93 10.60 -11.10
CA ASP A 415 -8.69 9.67 -10.29
C ASP A 415 -8.31 8.22 -10.61
N GLY A 416 -7.98 7.43 -9.60
CA GLY A 416 -7.59 6.03 -9.79
C GLY A 416 -8.67 5.16 -10.43
N THR A 417 -9.95 5.59 -10.42
CA THR A 417 -11.06 4.87 -11.07
C THR A 417 -11.18 5.17 -12.57
N TYR A 418 -10.50 6.20 -13.09
CA TYR A 418 -10.61 6.58 -14.52
C TYR A 418 -10.22 5.44 -15.46
N GLY A 419 -9.09 4.79 -15.21
CA GLY A 419 -8.64 3.66 -16.01
C GLY A 419 -9.60 2.47 -16.01
N GLU A 420 -10.30 2.24 -14.89
CA GLU A 420 -11.36 1.23 -14.83
C GLU A 420 -12.57 1.62 -15.71
N MET A 421 -12.90 2.91 -15.78
CA MET A 421 -13.93 3.41 -16.71
C MET A 421 -13.49 3.24 -18.15
N VAL A 422 -12.23 3.55 -18.46
CA VAL A 422 -11.64 3.36 -19.81
C VAL A 422 -11.71 1.89 -20.22
N ARG A 423 -11.40 0.95 -19.33
CA ARG A 423 -11.52 -0.49 -19.59
C ARG A 423 -12.96 -0.93 -19.88
N GLN A 424 -13.95 -0.24 -19.33
CA GLN A 424 -15.37 -0.51 -19.53
C GLN A 424 -15.99 0.40 -20.61
N ALA A 425 -15.18 1.10 -21.39
CA ALA A 425 -15.63 2.14 -22.31
C ALA A 425 -16.66 1.65 -23.34
N ASP A 426 -16.51 0.44 -23.87
CA ASP A 426 -17.47 -0.12 -24.84
C ASP A 426 -18.89 -0.21 -24.26
N MET A 427 -19.00 -0.59 -22.98
CA MET A 427 -20.28 -0.67 -22.29
C MET A 427 -20.86 0.73 -22.05
N ILE A 428 -20.02 1.66 -21.58
CA ILE A 428 -20.40 3.04 -21.27
C ILE A 428 -20.84 3.77 -22.57
N GLN A 429 -20.06 3.65 -23.64
CA GLN A 429 -20.37 4.29 -24.93
C GLN A 429 -21.67 3.76 -25.54
N LYS A 430 -21.89 2.44 -25.54
CA LYS A 430 -23.11 1.83 -26.06
C LYS A 430 -24.36 2.22 -25.26
N SER A 431 -24.22 2.39 -23.94
CA SER A 431 -25.34 2.73 -23.06
C SER A 431 -25.72 4.21 -23.09
N HIS A 432 -24.79 5.12 -23.44
CA HIS A 432 -24.95 6.55 -23.22
C HIS A 432 -24.69 7.45 -24.44
N ASP A 433 -24.43 6.88 -25.63
CA ASP A 433 -24.20 7.63 -26.88
C ASP A 433 -23.23 8.81 -26.69
N MET A 434 -21.99 8.48 -26.24
CA MET A 434 -20.97 9.47 -25.94
C MET A 434 -20.35 10.07 -27.20
N GLU A 435 -20.14 11.38 -27.19
CA GLU A 435 -19.41 12.09 -28.23
C GLU A 435 -17.91 11.73 -28.24
N GLU A 436 -17.26 11.89 -29.40
CA GLU A 436 -15.79 11.71 -29.46
C GLU A 436 -15.08 12.77 -28.60
N GLY A 437 -14.07 12.32 -27.83
CA GLY A 437 -13.33 13.17 -26.93
C GLY A 437 -12.17 12.42 -26.25
N LEU A 438 -11.65 12.98 -25.18
CA LEU A 438 -10.55 12.39 -24.42
C LEU A 438 -10.85 10.94 -24.01
N PHE A 439 -12.05 10.68 -23.50
CA PHE A 439 -12.44 9.35 -23.04
C PHE A 439 -12.43 8.30 -24.16
N THR A 440 -13.01 8.63 -25.31
CA THR A 440 -13.02 7.72 -26.47
C THR A 440 -11.61 7.47 -27.02
N LEU A 441 -10.77 8.49 -26.97
CA LEU A 441 -9.36 8.41 -27.33
C LEU A 441 -8.61 7.46 -26.37
N MET A 442 -8.78 7.65 -25.05
CA MET A 442 -8.16 6.80 -24.03
C MET A 442 -8.67 5.36 -24.14
N ALA A 443 -9.95 5.16 -24.46
CA ALA A 443 -10.52 3.83 -24.70
C ALA A 443 -9.87 3.11 -25.89
N LYS A 444 -9.72 3.79 -27.02
CA LYS A 444 -9.02 3.23 -28.21
C LYS A 444 -7.57 2.87 -27.86
N THR A 445 -6.87 3.76 -27.16
CA THR A 445 -5.48 3.51 -26.70
C THR A 445 -5.42 2.36 -25.71
N GLY A 446 -6.33 2.33 -24.74
CA GLY A 446 -6.41 1.31 -23.70
C GLY A 446 -6.68 -0.09 -24.25
N ASN A 447 -7.54 -0.22 -25.26
CA ASN A 447 -7.82 -1.51 -25.91
C ASN A 447 -6.56 -2.10 -26.58
N LEU A 448 -5.75 -1.27 -27.25
CA LEU A 448 -4.48 -1.70 -27.84
C LEU A 448 -3.46 -2.05 -26.76
N TYR A 449 -3.37 -1.24 -25.71
CA TYR A 449 -2.48 -1.48 -24.57
C TYR A 449 -2.84 -2.76 -23.82
N HIS A 450 -4.13 -3.03 -23.61
CA HIS A 450 -4.59 -4.25 -22.94
C HIS A 450 -4.14 -5.52 -23.69
N GLY A 451 -4.23 -5.52 -25.05
CA GLY A 451 -3.67 -6.61 -25.85
C GLY A 451 -2.17 -6.84 -25.60
N ILE A 452 -1.39 -5.76 -25.52
CA ILE A 452 0.05 -5.86 -25.22
C ILE A 452 0.27 -6.46 -23.82
N LYS A 453 -0.51 -6.07 -22.82
CA LYS A 453 -0.46 -6.62 -21.45
C LYS A 453 -0.82 -8.11 -21.42
N ASP A 454 -1.71 -8.56 -22.28
CA ASP A 454 -2.10 -9.95 -22.49
C ASP A 454 -1.11 -10.75 -23.37
N PHE A 455 0.10 -10.25 -23.49
CA PHE A 455 1.18 -10.85 -24.29
C PHE A 455 0.88 -10.98 -25.79
N MET A 456 0.01 -10.16 -26.33
CA MET A 456 -0.29 -10.08 -27.76
C MET A 456 0.41 -8.88 -28.40
N PRO A 457 1.48 -9.09 -29.20
CA PRO A 457 2.11 -7.99 -29.95
C PRO A 457 1.15 -7.35 -30.95
N LEU A 458 1.33 -6.04 -31.18
CA LEU A 458 0.52 -5.31 -32.15
C LEU A 458 0.64 -5.88 -33.54
N THR A 459 -0.49 -6.21 -34.15
CA THR A 459 -0.59 -6.62 -35.56
C THR A 459 -0.40 -5.43 -36.49
N ASP A 460 -0.14 -5.68 -37.76
CA ASP A 460 0.01 -4.59 -38.76
C ASP A 460 -1.27 -3.76 -38.92
N ALA A 461 -2.45 -4.41 -38.81
CA ALA A 461 -3.73 -3.71 -38.81
C ALA A 461 -3.89 -2.76 -37.60
N GLN A 462 -3.50 -3.21 -36.41
CA GLN A 462 -3.52 -2.38 -35.19
C GLN A 462 -2.50 -1.25 -35.23
N LYS A 463 -1.32 -1.45 -35.87
CA LYS A 463 -0.36 -0.36 -36.12
C LYS A 463 -0.88 0.70 -37.08
N GLU A 464 -1.69 0.31 -38.09
CA GLU A 464 -2.37 1.27 -38.95
C GLU A 464 -3.46 2.03 -38.18
N GLU A 465 -4.29 1.35 -37.41
CA GLU A 465 -5.30 1.97 -36.54
C GLU A 465 -4.68 2.99 -35.57
N MET A 466 -3.56 2.63 -34.97
CA MET A 466 -2.81 3.46 -34.00
C MET A 466 -2.39 4.81 -34.61
N LYS A 467 -2.19 4.91 -35.96
CA LYS A 467 -1.80 6.17 -36.60
C LYS A 467 -2.85 7.30 -36.48
N SER A 468 -4.10 6.94 -36.16
CA SER A 468 -5.16 7.89 -35.87
C SER A 468 -5.10 8.51 -34.48
N LEU A 469 -4.29 7.94 -33.55
CA LEU A 469 -4.14 8.41 -32.19
C LEU A 469 -3.13 9.57 -32.11
N PRO A 470 -3.16 10.40 -31.06
CA PRO A 470 -2.11 11.38 -30.79
C PRO A 470 -0.72 10.76 -30.71
N GLU A 471 0.29 11.53 -31.07
CA GLU A 471 1.68 11.08 -31.12
C GLU A 471 2.15 10.46 -29.80
N ALA A 472 1.77 11.05 -28.66
CA ALA A 472 2.11 10.51 -27.33
C ALA A 472 1.57 9.08 -27.10
N CYS A 473 0.33 8.82 -27.54
CA CYS A 473 -0.28 7.49 -27.47
C CYS A 473 0.45 6.49 -28.38
N GLN A 474 0.79 6.91 -29.60
CA GLN A 474 1.54 6.08 -30.55
C GLN A 474 2.91 5.70 -29.98
N GLN A 475 3.64 6.68 -29.45
CA GLN A 475 4.97 6.46 -28.85
C GLN A 475 4.89 5.50 -27.66
N TYR A 476 3.91 5.68 -26.77
CA TYR A 476 3.70 4.81 -25.62
C TYR A 476 3.40 3.36 -26.03
N LEU A 477 2.42 3.16 -26.93
CA LEU A 477 2.04 1.84 -27.42
C LEU A 477 3.19 1.11 -28.11
N MET A 478 3.97 1.84 -28.93
CA MET A 478 5.15 1.25 -29.58
C MET A 478 6.21 0.86 -28.57
N ALA A 479 6.50 1.70 -27.58
CA ALA A 479 7.49 1.40 -26.54
C ALA A 479 7.08 0.15 -25.72
N GLU A 480 5.81 0.04 -25.34
CA GLU A 480 5.31 -1.14 -24.61
C GLU A 480 5.31 -2.41 -25.48
N ASN A 481 4.94 -2.29 -26.76
CA ASN A 481 5.03 -3.40 -27.70
C ASN A 481 6.48 -3.87 -27.90
N ASP A 482 7.44 -2.97 -28.01
CA ASP A 482 8.87 -3.31 -28.14
C ASP A 482 9.42 -4.00 -26.87
N LYS A 483 9.00 -3.55 -25.68
CA LYS A 483 9.29 -4.24 -24.42
C LYS A 483 8.73 -5.67 -24.42
N LEU A 484 7.48 -5.84 -24.87
CA LEU A 484 6.87 -7.16 -24.98
C LEU A 484 7.66 -8.06 -25.95
N LEU A 485 7.98 -7.57 -27.16
CA LEU A 485 8.76 -8.32 -28.14
C LEU A 485 10.12 -8.73 -27.59
N ALA A 486 10.84 -7.83 -26.91
CA ALA A 486 12.12 -8.13 -26.28
C ALA A 486 11.98 -9.21 -25.19
N LYS A 487 10.91 -9.17 -24.37
CA LYS A 487 10.60 -10.17 -23.35
C LYS A 487 10.30 -11.54 -23.98
N LEU A 488 9.51 -11.58 -25.06
CA LEU A 488 9.20 -12.81 -25.77
C LEU A 488 10.47 -13.43 -26.38
N GLU A 489 11.35 -12.64 -27.00
CA GLU A 489 12.63 -13.12 -27.53
C GLU A 489 13.58 -13.62 -26.44
N ALA A 490 13.65 -12.92 -25.31
CA ALA A 490 14.43 -13.37 -24.16
C ALA A 490 13.91 -14.70 -23.59
N ASN A 491 12.58 -14.86 -23.54
CA ASN A 491 11.96 -16.10 -23.08
C ASN A 491 12.24 -17.29 -24.02
N LYS A 492 12.28 -17.09 -25.34
CA LYS A 492 12.66 -18.14 -26.30
C LYS A 492 14.08 -18.68 -26.05
N LYS A 493 14.96 -17.87 -25.48
CA LYS A 493 16.36 -18.23 -25.19
C LYS A 493 16.55 -18.92 -23.83
N LYS A 494 15.53 -18.96 -22.97
CA LYS A 494 15.62 -19.62 -21.67
C LYS A 494 15.73 -21.14 -21.86
N SER A 495 16.64 -21.80 -21.13
CA SER A 495 16.77 -23.26 -21.10
C SER A 495 15.78 -23.88 -20.10
N GLY A 496 15.45 -25.16 -20.28
CA GLY A 496 14.62 -25.92 -19.34
C GLY A 496 13.16 -26.09 -19.75
N PHE A 497 12.71 -25.44 -20.81
CA PHE A 497 11.38 -25.66 -21.39
C PHE A 497 11.43 -25.65 -22.91
N ARG A 498 10.38 -26.22 -23.53
CA ARG A 498 10.18 -26.19 -24.98
C ARG A 498 8.79 -25.62 -25.26
N VAL A 499 8.73 -24.58 -26.03
CA VAL A 499 7.45 -24.06 -26.55
C VAL A 499 7.03 -24.94 -27.73
N ASN A 500 5.83 -25.48 -27.65
CA ASN A 500 5.22 -26.22 -28.77
C ASN A 500 3.99 -25.40 -29.16
N GLU A 501 3.98 -24.92 -30.40
CA GLU A 501 2.80 -24.30 -30.98
C GLU A 501 1.71 -25.36 -31.17
N ALA A 502 0.49 -25.03 -30.78
CA ALA A 502 -0.67 -25.82 -31.13
C ALA A 502 -0.96 -25.59 -32.63
N GLY A 503 -1.09 -26.65 -33.43
CA GLY A 503 -1.52 -26.50 -34.80
C GLY A 503 -2.96 -25.96 -34.90
N GLU A 504 -3.36 -25.53 -36.08
CA GLU A 504 -4.75 -25.17 -36.38
C GLU A 504 -5.64 -26.41 -36.28
N VAL A 505 -6.26 -26.59 -35.12
CA VAL A 505 -7.22 -27.68 -34.82
C VAL A 505 -8.44 -27.07 -34.14
N ALA A 506 -9.58 -27.74 -34.28
CA ALA A 506 -10.79 -27.33 -33.59
C ALA A 506 -10.56 -27.26 -32.07
N ASN A 507 -11.18 -26.32 -31.35
CA ASN A 507 -10.96 -26.13 -29.91
C ASN A 507 -11.22 -27.41 -29.09
N GLU A 508 -12.16 -28.25 -29.50
CA GLU A 508 -12.49 -29.55 -28.89
C GLU A 508 -11.39 -30.58 -29.03
N ASP A 509 -10.56 -30.48 -30.08
CA ASP A 509 -9.44 -31.41 -30.36
C ASP A 509 -8.09 -30.87 -29.87
N LEU A 510 -8.03 -29.61 -29.44
CA LEU A 510 -6.78 -28.92 -29.11
C LEU A 510 -5.98 -29.66 -28.04
N PHE A 511 -6.62 -30.07 -26.94
CA PHE A 511 -5.94 -30.80 -25.86
C PHE A 511 -5.42 -32.14 -26.32
N ALA A 512 -6.26 -32.90 -27.05
CA ALA A 512 -5.87 -34.20 -27.62
C ALA A 512 -4.68 -34.05 -28.57
N SER A 513 -4.65 -33.02 -29.38
CA SER A 513 -3.53 -32.69 -30.28
C SER A 513 -2.24 -32.43 -29.52
N ILE A 514 -2.30 -31.62 -28.44
CA ILE A 514 -1.12 -31.29 -27.62
C ILE A 514 -0.55 -32.54 -26.97
N ILE A 515 -1.37 -33.35 -26.28
CA ILE A 515 -0.91 -34.52 -25.54
C ILE A 515 -0.48 -35.67 -26.45
N SER A 516 -0.98 -35.72 -27.69
CA SER A 516 -0.64 -36.81 -28.66
C SER A 516 0.87 -36.95 -28.91
N LYS A 517 1.61 -35.84 -28.78
CA LYS A 517 3.08 -35.77 -28.96
C LYS A 517 3.85 -36.49 -27.83
N PHE A 518 3.19 -36.80 -26.72
CA PHE A 518 3.81 -37.32 -25.50
C PHE A 518 3.31 -38.73 -25.13
N ARG A 519 2.76 -39.47 -26.09
CA ARG A 519 2.28 -40.84 -25.86
C ARG A 519 3.37 -41.73 -25.21
N GLY A 520 2.97 -42.46 -24.18
CA GLY A 520 3.88 -43.34 -23.41
C GLY A 520 4.72 -42.62 -22.36
N LYS A 521 4.49 -41.32 -22.11
CA LYS A 521 5.16 -40.57 -21.06
C LYS A 521 4.16 -40.20 -19.95
N VAL A 522 4.66 -40.09 -18.73
CA VAL A 522 3.88 -39.48 -17.62
C VAL A 522 3.85 -38.00 -17.86
N LEU A 523 2.66 -37.40 -17.87
CA LEU A 523 2.45 -35.96 -18.05
C LEU A 523 1.87 -35.37 -16.75
N LEU A 524 2.47 -34.28 -16.29
CA LEU A 524 1.83 -33.36 -15.39
C LEU A 524 1.27 -32.21 -16.25
N VAL A 525 -0.03 -32.02 -16.23
CA VAL A 525 -0.69 -30.96 -17.01
C VAL A 525 -1.20 -29.91 -16.04
N ASP A 526 -0.73 -28.67 -16.23
CA ASP A 526 -1.21 -27.51 -15.50
C ASP A 526 -1.92 -26.57 -16.48
N PHE A 527 -3.18 -26.25 -16.20
CA PHE A 527 -3.96 -25.28 -16.96
C PHE A 527 -3.87 -23.94 -16.25
N TRP A 528 -3.18 -23.03 -16.87
CA TRP A 528 -3.00 -21.69 -16.33
C TRP A 528 -3.68 -20.66 -17.22
N ALA A 529 -4.39 -19.71 -16.62
CA ALA A 529 -5.01 -18.58 -17.30
C ALA A 529 -4.67 -17.28 -16.57
N THR A 530 -4.39 -16.25 -17.32
CA THR A 530 -4.30 -14.86 -16.82
C THR A 530 -5.72 -14.31 -16.74
N TRP A 531 -6.22 -14.13 -15.54
CA TRP A 531 -7.52 -13.52 -15.31
C TRP A 531 -7.35 -12.03 -15.08
#